data_64f6eaec1ae3d017ccfab39e31e52a28
#
_entry.id   64f6eaec1ae3d017ccfab39e31e52a28
#
_cell.length_a   1.000
_cell.length_b   1.000
_cell.length_c   1.000
_cell.angle_alpha   90.00
_cell.angle_beta   90.00
_cell.angle_gamma   90.00
#
_symmetry.space_group_name_H-M   'P 1'
#
loop_
_entity.id
_entity.type
_entity.pdbx_description
1 polymer ?
#
loop_
_entity_poly.entity_id
_entity_poly.type
_entity_poly.pdbx_seq_one_letter_code
_entity_poly.pdbx_strand_id
1 'polypeptide(L)'
;MKKFYSWYKKHITAAIFTGLILGIITGLFLANRFEPVLTVTSLIGSIYMNALNMMIFPLVFCSIIMGISSIGNARTTGKITAGAMIFFLCTTALASLAGLIIPRLIHLGEGVKFEMATSDIQATEMTSILDTIKNLIPSNPVAAFANGNMLQVLVFAVIVGFTLIAIGEKGTALLKVIDSCNEVCLKVISTVMYFTPIGVFCTIVPVVEANGTETIISLATQLIILYVAFFGFALVIYGGSVKFIGKESPVKFFKAMLPAALNAFGTCSSSATIPISKQRMEDEMGVSNKITSIAIPLGATVNMDAVSILMSFMIMFFANACGINVSISMMIIILLANVLLSVGTPGIPGGAIASFAALATMAGLPAGVMGVYISINTLCDMGATCVNVIGDMAGCVVLKAVSYTHLTL
;
A
#
# COMPACT_ATOMS: atom_id res chain seq x y z
N MET A 1 -16.99 -21.63 19.60
CA MET A 1 -15.81 -20.90 19.10
C MET A 1 -15.82 -20.71 17.58
N LYS A 2 -15.97 -21.74 16.71
CA LYS A 2 -15.96 -21.57 15.23
C LYS A 2 -17.01 -20.59 14.70
N LYS A 3 -18.25 -20.59 15.23
CA LYS A 3 -19.32 -19.67 14.83
C LYS A 3 -19.02 -18.21 15.23
N PHE A 4 -18.46 -17.96 16.41
CA PHE A 4 -18.05 -16.64 16.87
C PHE A 4 -16.89 -16.10 16.00
N TYR A 5 -15.88 -16.93 15.72
CA TYR A 5 -14.76 -16.56 14.87
C TYR A 5 -15.20 -16.19 13.44
N SER A 6 -16.10 -16.97 12.86
CA SER A 6 -16.68 -16.66 11.54
C SER A 6 -17.49 -15.38 11.54
N TRP A 7 -18.29 -15.14 12.58
CA TRP A 7 -19.05 -13.90 12.75
C TRP A 7 -18.13 -12.70 12.93
N TYR A 8 -17.10 -12.81 13.80
CA TYR A 8 -16.12 -11.76 14.04
C TYR A 8 -15.38 -11.38 12.76
N LYS A 9 -14.89 -12.37 12.01
CA LYS A 9 -14.23 -12.16 10.73
C LYS A 9 -15.09 -11.40 9.72
N LYS A 10 -16.40 -11.68 9.72
CA LYS A 10 -17.36 -10.97 8.84
C LYS A 10 -17.61 -9.52 9.26
N HIS A 11 -17.43 -9.18 10.54
CA HIS A 11 -17.73 -7.87 11.10
C HIS A 11 -16.48 -7.12 11.58
N ILE A 12 -15.28 -7.57 11.19
CA ILE A 12 -14.02 -7.00 11.67
C ILE A 12 -13.89 -5.50 11.31
N THR A 13 -14.34 -5.10 10.13
CA THR A 13 -14.36 -3.71 9.70
C THR A 13 -15.23 -2.85 10.63
N ALA A 14 -16.43 -3.29 10.97
CA ALA A 14 -17.28 -2.59 11.92
C ALA A 14 -16.65 -2.53 13.32
N ALA A 15 -15.97 -3.59 13.75
CA ALA A 15 -15.23 -3.61 15.02
C ALA A 15 -14.07 -2.61 15.03
N ILE A 16 -13.34 -2.45 13.91
CA ILE A 16 -12.28 -1.46 13.77
C ILE A 16 -12.84 -0.04 13.89
N PHE A 17 -13.93 0.26 13.18
CA PHE A 17 -14.60 1.56 13.30
C PHE A 17 -15.07 1.85 14.72
N THR A 18 -15.65 0.83 15.39
CA THR A 18 -16.06 0.95 16.79
C THR A 18 -14.85 1.24 17.68
N GLY A 19 -13.74 0.52 17.48
CA GLY A 19 -12.48 0.76 18.20
C GLY A 19 -11.96 2.18 17.99
N LEU A 20 -11.98 2.68 16.75
CA LEU A 20 -11.56 4.04 16.40
C LEU A 20 -12.43 5.09 17.11
N ILE A 21 -13.76 4.98 17.01
CA ILE A 21 -14.69 5.94 17.65
C ILE A 21 -14.55 5.93 19.17
N LEU A 22 -14.52 4.74 19.77
CA LEU A 22 -14.32 4.61 21.22
C LEU A 22 -12.94 5.14 21.65
N GLY A 23 -11.91 4.93 20.86
CA GLY A 23 -10.58 5.46 21.12
C GLY A 23 -10.54 6.98 21.10
N ILE A 24 -11.19 7.61 20.10
CA ILE A 24 -11.33 9.07 20.03
C ILE A 24 -12.07 9.61 21.27
N ILE A 25 -13.21 9.02 21.62
CA ILE A 25 -13.98 9.43 22.80
C ILE A 25 -13.14 9.27 24.09
N THR A 26 -12.44 8.15 24.22
CA THR A 26 -11.58 7.88 25.37
C THR A 26 -10.42 8.89 25.46
N GLY A 27 -9.76 9.19 24.33
CA GLY A 27 -8.68 10.18 24.27
C GLY A 27 -9.14 11.57 24.67
N LEU A 28 -10.29 12.02 24.16
CA LEU A 28 -10.82 13.35 24.46
C LEU A 28 -11.31 13.54 25.90
N PHE A 29 -11.94 12.53 26.51
CA PHE A 29 -12.69 12.70 27.74
C PHE A 29 -12.15 11.95 28.95
N LEU A 30 -11.45 10.83 28.75
CA LEU A 30 -11.05 9.94 29.83
C LEU A 30 -9.52 9.91 30.07
N ALA A 31 -8.71 9.98 29.02
CA ALA A 31 -7.26 9.81 29.14
C ALA A 31 -6.63 10.91 30.03
N ASN A 32 -7.07 12.16 29.88
CA ASN A 32 -6.62 13.29 30.72
C ASN A 32 -7.09 13.23 32.18
N ARG A 33 -8.08 12.38 32.49
CA ARG A 33 -8.63 12.26 33.86
C ARG A 33 -8.10 11.04 34.60
N PHE A 34 -7.66 10.03 33.90
CA PHE A 34 -7.26 8.74 34.45
C PHE A 34 -5.94 8.27 33.81
N GLU A 35 -4.82 8.67 34.39
CA GLU A 35 -3.46 8.31 33.95
C GLU A 35 -3.29 6.80 33.62
N PRO A 36 -3.88 5.84 34.38
CA PRO A 36 -3.77 4.42 34.04
C PRO A 36 -4.35 4.08 32.67
N VAL A 37 -5.34 4.82 32.16
CA VAL A 37 -5.90 4.59 30.80
C VAL A 37 -4.85 4.85 29.75
N LEU A 38 -4.15 5.98 29.85
CA LEU A 38 -3.08 6.34 28.91
C LEU A 38 -1.94 5.34 28.96
N THR A 39 -1.51 4.95 30.17
CA THR A 39 -0.41 3.96 30.35
C THR A 39 -0.75 2.61 29.73
N VAL A 40 -1.96 2.09 29.99
CA VAL A 40 -2.40 0.77 29.46
C VAL A 40 -2.60 0.82 27.95
N THR A 41 -3.22 1.87 27.43
CA THR A 41 -3.45 1.99 25.98
C THR A 41 -2.12 2.16 25.24
N SER A 42 -1.19 2.96 25.75
CA SER A 42 0.15 3.12 25.17
C SER A 42 0.92 1.81 25.16
N LEU A 43 0.86 1.01 26.25
CA LEU A 43 1.53 -0.28 26.33
C LEU A 43 0.96 -1.28 25.31
N ILE A 44 -0.37 -1.45 25.26
CA ILE A 44 -1.02 -2.38 24.33
C ILE A 44 -0.82 -1.92 22.89
N GLY A 45 -0.93 -0.61 22.63
CA GLY A 45 -0.65 -0.01 21.33
C GLY A 45 0.78 -0.30 20.85
N SER A 46 1.78 -0.13 21.73
CA SER A 46 3.18 -0.43 21.42
C SER A 46 3.42 -1.91 21.13
N ILE A 47 2.79 -2.82 21.89
CA ILE A 47 2.86 -4.27 21.61
C ILE A 47 2.27 -4.61 20.24
N TYR A 48 1.11 -4.02 19.91
CA TYR A 48 0.46 -4.21 18.61
C TYR A 48 1.35 -3.69 17.47
N MET A 49 1.93 -2.48 17.63
CA MET A 49 2.87 -1.90 16.68
C MET A 49 4.11 -2.75 16.48
N ASN A 50 4.72 -3.24 17.56
CA ASN A 50 5.91 -4.09 17.49
C ASN A 50 5.59 -5.41 16.77
N ALA A 51 4.41 -5.98 16.99
CA ALA A 51 3.98 -7.21 16.30
C ALA A 51 3.83 -7.00 14.79
N LEU A 52 3.41 -5.82 14.32
CA LEU A 52 3.38 -5.47 12.89
C LEU A 52 4.79 -5.19 12.36
N ASN A 53 5.56 -4.35 13.06
CA ASN A 53 6.88 -3.90 12.64
C ASN A 53 7.87 -5.07 12.50
N MET A 54 7.75 -6.11 13.33
CA MET A 54 8.57 -7.32 13.28
C MET A 54 8.58 -7.98 11.89
N MET A 55 7.47 -7.88 11.15
CA MET A 55 7.34 -8.51 9.83
C MET A 55 7.71 -7.61 8.65
N ILE A 56 7.98 -6.31 8.87
CA ILE A 56 8.19 -5.34 7.79
C ILE A 56 9.36 -5.76 6.88
N PHE A 57 10.54 -5.91 7.46
CA PHE A 57 11.76 -6.21 6.68
C PHE A 57 11.71 -7.57 5.99
N PRO A 58 11.36 -8.68 6.66
CA PRO A 58 11.24 -9.99 6.03
C PRO A 58 10.19 -10.00 4.93
N LEU A 59 9.02 -9.38 5.17
CA LEU A 59 7.95 -9.34 4.17
C LEU A 59 8.36 -8.55 2.94
N VAL A 60 8.88 -7.32 3.11
CA VAL A 60 9.31 -6.47 1.99
C VAL A 60 10.35 -7.19 1.14
N PHE A 61 11.34 -7.81 1.77
CA PHE A 61 12.38 -8.56 1.08
C PHE A 61 11.79 -9.71 0.23
N CYS A 62 11.00 -10.58 0.86
CA CYS A 62 10.41 -11.73 0.16
C CYS A 62 9.44 -11.29 -0.93
N SER A 63 8.56 -10.32 -0.64
CA SER A 63 7.54 -9.84 -1.57
C SER A 63 8.14 -9.20 -2.81
N ILE A 64 9.22 -8.41 -2.68
CA ILE A 64 9.90 -7.81 -3.84
C ILE A 64 10.54 -8.88 -4.71
N ILE A 65 11.23 -9.88 -4.11
CA ILE A 65 11.80 -10.98 -4.88
C ILE A 65 10.71 -11.75 -5.63
N MET A 66 9.60 -12.06 -4.98
CA MET A 66 8.45 -12.72 -5.60
C MET A 66 7.85 -11.88 -6.72
N GLY A 67 7.67 -10.57 -6.49
CA GLY A 67 7.20 -9.62 -7.50
C GLY A 67 8.10 -9.58 -8.73
N ILE A 68 9.43 -9.46 -8.55
CA ILE A 68 10.39 -9.46 -9.65
C ILE A 68 10.41 -10.81 -10.38
N SER A 69 10.35 -11.92 -9.65
CA SER A 69 10.31 -13.25 -10.25
C SER A 69 9.06 -13.47 -11.11
N SER A 70 7.92 -12.88 -10.73
CA SER A 70 6.72 -12.91 -11.56
C SER A 70 6.88 -12.12 -12.87
N ILE A 71 7.66 -11.03 -12.87
CA ILE A 71 8.03 -10.27 -14.08
C ILE A 71 8.91 -11.14 -15.02
N GLY A 72 9.85 -11.89 -14.46
CA GLY A 72 10.71 -12.82 -15.23
C GLY A 72 9.88 -13.89 -15.95
N ASN A 73 8.90 -14.46 -15.27
CA ASN A 73 7.96 -15.42 -15.87
C ASN A 73 7.07 -14.77 -16.94
N ALA A 74 6.80 -13.46 -16.85
CA ALA A 74 6.01 -12.72 -17.84
C ALA A 74 6.66 -12.74 -19.24
N ARG A 75 7.98 -12.72 -19.33
CA ARG A 75 8.70 -12.84 -20.62
C ARG A 75 8.47 -14.19 -21.30
N THR A 76 8.26 -15.25 -20.54
CA THR A 76 7.99 -16.59 -21.06
C THR A 76 6.50 -16.82 -21.34
N THR A 77 5.58 -16.08 -20.68
CA THR A 77 4.13 -16.27 -20.78
C THR A 77 3.47 -15.45 -21.91
N GLY A 78 4.22 -14.59 -22.60
CA GLY A 78 3.79 -13.95 -23.85
C GLY A 78 3.32 -12.50 -23.76
N LYS A 79 2.84 -11.97 -24.90
CA LYS A 79 2.52 -10.55 -25.12
C LYS A 79 1.49 -9.97 -24.15
N ILE A 80 0.50 -10.76 -23.70
CA ILE A 80 -0.55 -10.30 -22.79
C ILE A 80 0.03 -9.94 -21.44
N THR A 81 0.86 -10.79 -20.87
CA THR A 81 1.50 -10.57 -19.57
C THR A 81 2.46 -9.39 -19.62
N ALA A 82 3.27 -9.28 -20.68
CA ALA A 82 4.17 -8.15 -20.87
C ALA A 82 3.41 -6.82 -21.02
N GLY A 83 2.31 -6.81 -21.78
CA GLY A 83 1.45 -5.64 -21.92
C GLY A 83 0.78 -5.23 -20.60
N ALA A 84 0.31 -6.21 -19.82
CA ALA A 84 -0.27 -5.97 -18.49
C ALA A 84 0.77 -5.34 -17.55
N MET A 85 1.98 -5.90 -17.51
CA MET A 85 3.07 -5.38 -16.67
C MET A 85 3.45 -3.94 -17.04
N ILE A 86 3.58 -3.65 -18.33
CA ILE A 86 3.90 -2.29 -18.79
C ILE A 86 2.80 -1.32 -18.36
N PHE A 87 1.53 -1.68 -18.58
CA PHE A 87 0.40 -0.85 -18.20
C PHE A 87 0.41 -0.57 -16.69
N PHE A 88 0.48 -1.62 -15.86
CA PHE A 88 0.44 -1.49 -14.41
C PHE A 88 1.63 -0.70 -13.84
N LEU A 89 2.85 -0.93 -14.33
CA LEU A 89 4.02 -0.17 -13.86
C LEU A 89 3.95 1.30 -14.26
N CYS A 90 3.45 1.62 -15.47
CA CYS A 90 3.27 3.00 -15.90
C CYS A 90 2.20 3.71 -15.06
N THR A 91 1.05 3.06 -14.82
CA THR A 91 -0.01 3.66 -13.99
C THR A 91 0.43 3.81 -12.55
N THR A 92 1.19 2.84 -11.99
CA THR A 92 1.75 2.93 -10.64
C THR A 92 2.73 4.08 -10.48
N ALA A 93 3.59 4.34 -11.48
CA ALA A 93 4.49 5.49 -11.46
C ALA A 93 3.72 6.82 -11.48
N LEU A 94 2.69 6.93 -12.32
CA LEU A 94 1.80 8.10 -12.35
C LEU A 94 1.02 8.26 -11.02
N ALA A 95 0.59 7.17 -10.43
CA ALA A 95 -0.11 7.14 -9.15
C ALA A 95 0.79 7.64 -8.01
N SER A 96 2.02 7.14 -7.93
CA SER A 96 3.00 7.59 -6.94
C SER A 96 3.32 9.08 -7.10
N LEU A 97 3.48 9.55 -8.35
CA LEU A 97 3.71 10.95 -8.65
C LEU A 97 2.53 11.83 -8.20
N ALA A 98 1.29 11.40 -8.47
CA ALA A 98 0.09 12.12 -8.03
C ALA A 98 0.04 12.21 -6.50
N GLY A 99 0.35 11.11 -5.79
CA GLY A 99 0.41 11.07 -4.34
C GLY A 99 1.46 11.99 -3.73
N LEU A 100 2.59 12.24 -4.42
CA LEU A 100 3.62 13.19 -3.98
C LEU A 100 3.23 14.65 -4.26
N ILE A 101 2.64 14.91 -5.44
CA ILE A 101 2.38 16.27 -5.91
C ILE A 101 1.17 16.89 -5.20
N ILE A 102 0.07 16.14 -5.05
CA ILE A 102 -1.18 16.69 -4.51
C ILE A 102 -0.99 17.31 -3.12
N PRO A 103 -0.47 16.60 -2.09
CA PRO A 103 -0.28 17.18 -0.76
C PRO A 103 0.70 18.35 -0.74
N ARG A 104 1.71 18.32 -1.62
CA ARG A 104 2.70 19.40 -1.76
C ARG A 104 2.06 20.69 -2.29
N LEU A 105 1.20 20.59 -3.32
CA LEU A 105 0.55 21.76 -3.94
C LEU A 105 -0.44 22.46 -3.01
N ILE A 106 -1.13 21.69 -2.16
CA ILE A 106 -2.15 22.23 -1.25
C ILE A 106 -1.62 22.42 0.17
N HIS A 107 -0.32 22.23 0.39
CA HIS A 107 0.33 22.36 1.71
C HIS A 107 -0.36 21.54 2.81
N LEU A 108 -0.84 20.33 2.43
CA LEU A 108 -1.61 19.47 3.32
C LEU A 108 -0.74 18.98 4.48
N GLY A 109 -1.21 19.18 5.70
CA GLY A 109 -0.48 18.83 6.93
C GLY A 109 0.32 19.98 7.54
N GLU A 110 0.53 21.09 6.82
CA GLU A 110 1.20 22.26 7.40
C GLU A 110 0.36 22.85 8.55
N GLY A 111 1.05 23.15 9.66
CA GLY A 111 0.40 23.68 10.87
C GLY A 111 -0.27 22.64 11.76
N VAL A 112 -0.35 21.40 11.34
CA VAL A 112 -0.79 20.28 12.19
C VAL A 112 0.36 19.93 13.13
N LYS A 113 0.18 20.17 14.42
CA LYS A 113 1.15 19.76 15.44
C LYS A 113 0.78 18.37 15.91
N PHE A 114 1.48 17.37 15.41
CA PHE A 114 1.50 16.09 16.13
C PHE A 114 2.56 16.20 17.22
N GLU A 115 2.18 16.31 18.48
CA GLU A 115 3.10 16.06 19.59
C GLU A 115 3.46 14.57 19.58
N MET A 116 4.41 14.23 18.73
CA MET A 116 5.08 12.94 18.78
C MET A 116 6.20 13.07 19.80
N ALA A 117 6.38 12.02 20.61
CA ALA A 117 7.49 11.98 21.54
C ALA A 117 8.78 12.28 20.75
N THR A 118 9.33 13.48 20.96
CA THR A 118 10.46 14.05 20.23
C THR A 118 11.79 13.34 20.51
N SER A 119 11.75 12.26 21.29
CA SER A 119 12.93 11.51 21.72
C SER A 119 13.71 10.81 20.60
N ASP A 120 13.17 10.72 19.37
CA ASP A 120 13.82 10.00 18.27
C ASP A 120 13.85 10.75 16.93
N ILE A 121 13.69 12.08 16.93
CA ILE A 121 14.04 12.86 15.75
C ILE A 121 15.58 12.97 15.74
N GLN A 122 16.27 11.91 15.36
CA GLN A 122 17.55 12.06 14.73
C GLN A 122 17.24 12.80 13.43
N ALA A 123 17.48 14.12 13.44
CA ALA A 123 17.61 14.86 12.20
C ALA A 123 18.70 14.14 11.39
N THR A 124 18.28 13.21 10.55
CA THR A 124 19.17 12.59 9.59
C THR A 124 19.61 13.76 8.72
N GLU A 125 20.81 14.26 8.96
CA GLU A 125 21.42 15.25 8.07
C GLU A 125 21.16 14.77 6.67
N MET A 126 20.58 15.63 5.83
CA MET A 126 20.24 15.30 4.45
C MET A 126 21.52 14.81 3.78
N THR A 127 21.72 13.50 3.78
CA THR A 127 22.83 12.90 3.06
C THR A 127 22.73 13.36 1.61
N SER A 128 23.84 13.87 1.08
CA SER A 128 23.93 14.27 -0.33
C SER A 128 23.35 13.14 -1.19
N ILE A 129 22.67 13.48 -2.29
CA ILE A 129 22.18 12.48 -3.27
C ILE A 129 23.32 11.51 -3.64
N LEU A 130 24.54 12.03 -3.77
CA LEU A 130 25.72 11.22 -4.06
C LEU A 130 26.02 10.22 -2.95
N ASP A 131 25.85 10.59 -1.69
CA ASP A 131 26.06 9.68 -0.57
C ASP A 131 24.93 8.67 -0.45
N THR A 132 23.69 9.05 -0.77
CA THR A 132 22.58 8.11 -0.87
C THR A 132 22.84 7.07 -1.98
N ILE A 133 23.31 7.51 -3.17
CA ILE A 133 23.64 6.61 -4.28
C ILE A 133 24.82 5.70 -3.94
N LYS A 134 25.87 6.22 -3.29
CA LYS A 134 27.04 5.41 -2.85
C LYS A 134 26.64 4.33 -1.85
N ASN A 135 25.72 4.65 -0.95
CA ASN A 135 25.26 3.75 0.10
C ASN A 135 24.06 2.89 -0.31
N LEU A 136 23.63 2.97 -1.56
CA LEU A 136 22.47 2.23 -2.09
C LEU A 136 22.67 0.71 -2.03
N ILE A 137 23.89 0.26 -2.38
CA ILE A 137 24.23 -1.16 -2.36
C ILE A 137 24.87 -1.50 -1.01
N PRO A 138 24.25 -2.41 -0.21
CA PRO A 138 24.80 -2.77 1.08
C PRO A 138 26.12 -3.53 0.94
N SER A 139 27.13 -3.10 1.67
CA SER A 139 28.38 -3.89 1.84
C SER A 139 28.15 -5.17 2.65
N ASN A 140 27.16 -5.14 3.55
CA ASN A 140 26.71 -6.29 4.33
C ASN A 140 25.18 -6.30 4.40
N PRO A 141 24.51 -7.17 3.63
CA PRO A 141 23.03 -7.27 3.64
C PRO A 141 22.47 -7.58 5.03
N VAL A 142 23.13 -8.44 5.81
CA VAL A 142 22.66 -8.79 7.17
C VAL A 142 22.66 -7.57 8.08
N ALA A 143 23.69 -6.72 7.98
CA ALA A 143 23.73 -5.47 8.72
C ALA A 143 22.62 -4.50 8.27
N ALA A 144 22.27 -4.47 6.98
CA ALA A 144 21.14 -3.67 6.48
C ALA A 144 19.81 -4.06 7.13
N PHE A 145 19.56 -5.37 7.28
CA PHE A 145 18.39 -5.88 8.02
C PHE A 145 18.44 -5.52 9.50
N ALA A 146 19.56 -5.76 10.16
CA ALA A 146 19.72 -5.54 11.60
C ALA A 146 19.60 -4.07 11.99
N ASN A 147 20.13 -3.17 11.15
CA ASN A 147 20.11 -1.71 11.38
C ASN A 147 18.84 -1.04 10.83
N GLY A 148 17.93 -1.79 10.24
CA GLY A 148 16.68 -1.23 9.70
C GLY A 148 16.86 -0.34 8.46
N ASN A 149 17.94 -0.53 7.68
CA ASN A 149 18.16 0.26 6.46
C ASN A 149 17.32 -0.29 5.30
N MET A 150 16.08 0.19 5.22
CA MET A 150 15.10 -0.30 4.26
C MET A 150 15.52 -0.10 2.82
N LEU A 151 16.17 1.02 2.47
CA LEU A 151 16.61 1.28 1.09
C LEU A 151 17.62 0.22 0.63
N GLN A 152 18.57 -0.12 1.50
CA GLN A 152 19.55 -1.17 1.20
C GLN A 152 18.93 -2.56 1.12
N VAL A 153 17.95 -2.88 1.99
CA VAL A 153 17.19 -4.14 1.94
C VAL A 153 16.42 -4.25 0.62
N LEU A 154 15.77 -3.16 0.19
CA LEU A 154 15.04 -3.09 -1.07
C LEU A 154 15.96 -3.34 -2.27
N VAL A 155 17.08 -2.64 -2.33
CA VAL A 155 18.06 -2.80 -3.43
C VAL A 155 18.64 -4.23 -3.46
N PHE A 156 18.96 -4.78 -2.29
CA PHE A 156 19.42 -6.16 -2.19
C PHE A 156 18.35 -7.15 -2.67
N ALA A 157 17.08 -6.96 -2.29
CA ALA A 157 15.96 -7.78 -2.78
C ALA A 157 15.81 -7.73 -4.31
N VAL A 158 15.98 -6.53 -4.90
CA VAL A 158 15.95 -6.34 -6.37
C VAL A 158 17.08 -7.11 -7.04
N ILE A 159 18.32 -7.01 -6.53
CA ILE A 159 19.48 -7.73 -7.05
C ILE A 159 19.24 -9.25 -6.98
N VAL A 160 18.79 -9.76 -5.83
CA VAL A 160 18.48 -11.18 -5.64
C VAL A 160 17.37 -11.64 -6.59
N GLY A 161 16.29 -10.87 -6.72
CA GLY A 161 15.17 -11.20 -7.62
C GLY A 161 15.60 -11.34 -9.08
N PHE A 162 16.35 -10.37 -9.61
CA PHE A 162 16.88 -10.46 -10.97
C PHE A 162 17.91 -11.57 -11.14
N THR A 163 18.74 -11.83 -10.15
CA THR A 163 19.72 -12.93 -10.18
C THR A 163 19.00 -14.28 -10.22
N LEU A 164 17.93 -14.47 -9.45
CA LEU A 164 17.15 -15.73 -9.49
C LEU A 164 16.52 -15.97 -10.86
N ILE A 165 16.04 -14.92 -11.54
CA ILE A 165 15.58 -15.04 -12.93
C ILE A 165 16.73 -15.45 -13.85
N ALA A 166 17.91 -14.83 -13.70
CA ALA A 166 19.05 -15.06 -14.58
C ALA A 166 19.62 -16.48 -14.45
N ILE A 167 19.65 -17.07 -13.25
CA ILE A 167 20.14 -18.46 -13.05
C ILE A 167 19.09 -19.53 -13.37
N GLY A 168 17.83 -19.15 -13.62
CA GLY A 168 16.75 -20.01 -14.10
C GLY A 168 16.47 -21.19 -13.16
N GLU A 169 16.47 -22.41 -13.67
CA GLU A 169 16.11 -23.64 -12.92
C GLU A 169 16.92 -23.83 -11.63
N LYS A 170 18.19 -23.43 -11.62
CA LYS A 170 19.05 -23.53 -10.44
C LYS A 170 18.57 -22.69 -9.27
N GLY A 171 17.85 -21.60 -9.56
CA GLY A 171 17.26 -20.70 -8.54
C GLY A 171 15.94 -21.18 -7.96
N THR A 172 15.29 -22.17 -8.58
CA THR A 172 13.92 -22.58 -8.24
C THR A 172 13.78 -23.05 -6.78
N ALA A 173 14.79 -23.74 -6.25
CA ALA A 173 14.75 -24.20 -4.86
C ALA A 173 14.74 -23.02 -3.87
N LEU A 174 15.59 -22.02 -4.08
CA LEU A 174 15.62 -20.80 -3.24
C LEU A 174 14.36 -19.98 -3.39
N LEU A 175 13.83 -19.84 -4.62
CA LEU A 175 12.57 -19.13 -4.88
C LEU A 175 11.40 -19.75 -4.12
N LYS A 176 11.30 -21.10 -4.05
CA LYS A 176 10.28 -21.79 -3.25
C LYS A 176 10.43 -21.53 -1.77
N VAL A 177 11.65 -21.43 -1.25
CA VAL A 177 11.91 -21.08 0.16
C VAL A 177 11.43 -19.64 0.43
N ILE A 178 11.78 -18.69 -0.43
CA ILE A 178 11.39 -17.29 -0.31
C ILE A 178 9.85 -17.15 -0.39
N ASP A 179 9.20 -17.86 -1.29
CA ASP A 179 7.74 -17.92 -1.41
C ASP A 179 7.11 -18.43 -0.11
N SER A 180 7.61 -19.52 0.45
CA SER A 180 7.15 -20.04 1.73
C SER A 180 7.38 -19.06 2.88
N CYS A 181 8.52 -18.34 2.90
CA CYS A 181 8.78 -17.30 3.89
C CYS A 181 7.80 -16.11 3.72
N ASN A 182 7.52 -15.72 2.49
CA ASN A 182 6.53 -14.68 2.18
C ASN A 182 5.15 -15.05 2.72
N GLU A 183 4.69 -16.29 2.46
CA GLU A 183 3.42 -16.80 2.98
C GLU A 183 3.37 -16.82 4.51
N VAL A 184 4.48 -17.19 5.17
CA VAL A 184 4.59 -17.12 6.64
C VAL A 184 4.44 -15.68 7.13
N CYS A 185 5.16 -14.74 6.53
CA CYS A 185 5.06 -13.31 6.90
C CYS A 185 3.62 -12.78 6.73
N LEU A 186 2.99 -13.08 5.60
CA LEU A 186 1.60 -12.71 5.31
C LEU A 186 0.64 -13.33 6.34
N LYS A 187 0.86 -14.59 6.73
CA LYS A 187 0.04 -15.25 7.72
C LYS A 187 0.19 -14.65 9.11
N VAL A 188 1.41 -14.26 9.51
CA VAL A 188 1.66 -13.56 10.78
C VAL A 188 0.94 -12.22 10.80
N ILE A 189 1.13 -11.37 9.77
CA ILE A 189 0.44 -10.09 9.67
C ILE A 189 -1.08 -10.28 9.70
N SER A 190 -1.61 -11.19 8.89
CA SER A 190 -3.03 -11.50 8.86
C SER A 190 -3.57 -11.95 10.24
N THR A 191 -2.74 -12.63 11.04
CA THR A 191 -3.10 -13.01 12.39
C THR A 191 -3.11 -11.81 13.34
N VAL A 192 -2.09 -10.94 13.26
CA VAL A 192 -2.03 -9.68 14.03
C VAL A 192 -3.20 -8.77 13.69
N MET A 193 -3.63 -8.72 12.42
CA MET A 193 -4.77 -7.93 11.96
C MET A 193 -6.10 -8.30 12.61
N TYR A 194 -6.26 -9.51 13.19
CA TYR A 194 -7.45 -9.80 13.99
C TYR A 194 -7.55 -8.97 15.28
N PHE A 195 -6.43 -8.46 15.76
CA PHE A 195 -6.37 -7.60 16.94
C PHE A 195 -6.46 -6.10 16.58
N THR A 196 -6.63 -5.76 15.30
CA THR A 196 -6.69 -4.37 14.81
C THR A 196 -7.75 -3.52 15.53
N PRO A 197 -8.97 -4.00 15.86
CA PRO A 197 -9.92 -3.18 16.61
C PRO A 197 -9.37 -2.68 17.95
N ILE A 198 -8.66 -3.54 18.66
CA ILE A 198 -8.00 -3.20 19.95
C ILE A 198 -6.76 -2.34 19.67
N GLY A 199 -5.96 -2.73 18.66
CA GLY A 199 -4.78 -1.98 18.25
C GLY A 199 -5.11 -0.54 17.90
N VAL A 200 -6.11 -0.31 17.05
CA VAL A 200 -6.56 1.03 16.64
C VAL A 200 -7.09 1.83 17.83
N PHE A 201 -7.91 1.22 18.69
CA PHE A 201 -8.34 1.87 19.93
C PHE A 201 -7.13 2.33 20.75
N CYS A 202 -6.18 1.44 20.99
CA CYS A 202 -5.04 1.72 21.86
C CYS A 202 -4.02 2.69 21.23
N THR A 203 -3.90 2.75 19.91
CA THR A 203 -2.98 3.67 19.24
C THR A 203 -3.55 5.07 19.08
N ILE A 204 -4.88 5.21 18.89
CA ILE A 204 -5.50 6.52 18.71
C ILE A 204 -5.70 7.30 20.02
N VAL A 205 -5.89 6.61 21.15
CA VAL A 205 -6.11 7.27 22.46
C VAL A 205 -4.97 8.24 22.81
N PRO A 206 -3.68 7.84 22.81
CA PRO A 206 -2.58 8.76 23.12
C PRO A 206 -2.46 9.90 22.10
N VAL A 207 -2.74 9.62 20.83
CA VAL A 207 -2.66 10.62 19.75
C VAL A 207 -3.72 11.70 19.94
N VAL A 208 -4.94 11.32 20.27
CA VAL A 208 -6.05 12.26 20.50
C VAL A 208 -5.90 13.00 21.82
N GLU A 209 -5.40 12.33 22.85
CA GLU A 209 -5.09 12.95 24.13
C GLU A 209 -4.07 14.08 24.00
N ALA A 210 -2.94 13.80 23.30
CA ALA A 210 -1.87 14.78 23.13
C ALA A 210 -2.27 15.96 22.23
N ASN A 211 -3.06 15.73 21.19
CA ASN A 211 -3.29 16.69 20.11
C ASN A 211 -4.74 17.22 20.02
N GLY A 212 -5.68 16.67 20.78
CA GLY A 212 -7.06 17.14 20.85
C GLY A 212 -7.87 16.96 19.55
N THR A 213 -8.89 17.83 19.41
CA THR A 213 -9.83 17.78 18.26
C THR A 213 -9.20 18.20 16.94
N GLU A 214 -8.12 18.99 16.94
CA GLU A 214 -7.45 19.46 15.73
C GLU A 214 -6.88 18.29 14.91
N THR A 215 -6.35 17.27 15.59
CA THR A 215 -5.87 16.04 14.95
C THR A 215 -6.99 15.31 14.21
N ILE A 216 -8.17 15.21 14.83
CA ILE A 216 -9.32 14.52 14.22
C ILE A 216 -9.75 15.24 12.95
N ILE A 217 -9.84 16.57 12.99
CA ILE A 217 -10.21 17.39 11.83
C ILE A 217 -9.17 17.24 10.73
N SER A 218 -7.89 17.27 11.09
CA SER A 218 -6.80 17.10 10.12
C SER A 218 -6.82 15.72 9.45
N LEU A 219 -6.98 14.65 10.23
CA LEU A 219 -7.08 13.29 9.69
C LEU A 219 -8.33 13.10 8.82
N ALA A 220 -9.47 13.68 9.19
CA ALA A 220 -10.68 13.65 8.38
C ALA A 220 -10.50 14.41 7.06
N THR A 221 -9.91 15.60 7.11
CA THR A 221 -9.62 16.41 5.92
C THR A 221 -8.66 15.68 4.99
N GLN A 222 -7.57 15.13 5.54
CA GLN A 222 -6.60 14.32 4.80
C GLN A 222 -7.29 13.13 4.11
N LEU A 223 -8.18 12.42 4.82
CA LEU A 223 -8.90 11.27 4.28
C LEU A 223 -9.82 11.68 3.11
N ILE A 224 -10.55 12.78 3.24
CA ILE A 224 -11.42 13.30 2.16
C ILE A 224 -10.59 13.63 0.93
N ILE A 225 -9.47 14.35 1.08
CA ILE A 225 -8.61 14.73 -0.03
C ILE A 225 -7.97 13.49 -0.69
N LEU A 226 -7.57 12.51 0.11
CA LEU A 226 -7.07 11.23 -0.37
C LEU A 226 -8.10 10.51 -1.24
N TYR A 227 -9.36 10.46 -0.82
CA TYR A 227 -10.44 9.86 -1.61
C TYR A 227 -10.71 10.63 -2.90
N VAL A 228 -10.64 11.96 -2.86
CA VAL A 228 -10.71 12.78 -4.09
C VAL A 228 -9.55 12.45 -5.02
N ALA A 229 -8.33 12.27 -4.50
CA ALA A 229 -7.18 11.85 -5.29
C ALA A 229 -7.37 10.44 -5.89
N PHE A 230 -7.87 9.48 -5.13
CA PHE A 230 -8.15 8.13 -5.58
C PHE A 230 -9.15 8.10 -6.74
N PHE A 231 -10.32 8.66 -6.54
CA PHE A 231 -11.36 8.65 -7.58
C PHE A 231 -11.04 9.59 -8.74
N GLY A 232 -10.36 10.72 -8.49
CA GLY A 232 -9.84 11.60 -9.53
C GLY A 232 -8.85 10.87 -10.43
N PHE A 233 -7.91 10.12 -9.84
CA PHE A 233 -6.97 9.28 -10.58
C PHE A 233 -7.70 8.23 -11.41
N ALA A 234 -8.66 7.52 -10.82
CA ALA A 234 -9.43 6.51 -11.54
C ALA A 234 -10.20 7.10 -12.74
N LEU A 235 -10.83 8.26 -12.56
CA LEU A 235 -11.57 8.93 -13.63
C LEU A 235 -10.64 9.41 -14.76
N VAL A 236 -9.51 10.04 -14.43
CA VAL A 236 -8.60 10.63 -15.41
C VAL A 236 -7.75 9.55 -16.07
N ILE A 237 -7.07 8.72 -15.31
CA ILE A 237 -6.10 7.76 -15.85
C ILE A 237 -6.79 6.52 -16.39
N TYR A 238 -7.65 5.86 -15.61
CA TYR A 238 -8.31 4.65 -16.11
C TYR A 238 -9.42 4.98 -17.10
N GLY A 239 -10.24 6.02 -16.83
CA GLY A 239 -11.24 6.50 -17.78
C GLY A 239 -10.62 6.96 -19.09
N GLY A 240 -9.49 7.68 -19.02
CA GLY A 240 -8.69 8.08 -20.18
C GLY A 240 -8.11 6.89 -20.93
N SER A 241 -7.49 5.94 -20.23
CA SER A 241 -6.93 4.72 -20.84
C SER A 241 -7.99 3.88 -21.55
N VAL A 242 -9.16 3.71 -20.94
CA VAL A 242 -10.29 3.00 -21.52
C VAL A 242 -10.81 3.71 -22.78
N LYS A 243 -10.89 5.06 -22.76
CA LYS A 243 -11.38 5.83 -23.90
C LYS A 243 -10.38 5.87 -25.05
N PHE A 244 -9.13 6.23 -24.77
CA PHE A 244 -8.16 6.54 -25.84
C PHE A 244 -7.38 5.33 -26.32
N ILE A 245 -7.06 4.37 -25.42
CA ILE A 245 -6.32 3.16 -25.77
C ILE A 245 -7.30 2.00 -25.99
N GLY A 246 -8.21 1.79 -25.04
CA GLY A 246 -9.20 0.72 -25.08
C GLY A 246 -10.28 0.93 -26.12
N LYS A 247 -10.50 2.17 -26.60
CA LYS A 247 -11.54 2.58 -27.57
C LYS A 247 -12.95 2.17 -27.13
N GLU A 248 -13.18 2.11 -25.83
CA GLU A 248 -14.45 1.77 -25.19
C GLU A 248 -15.04 2.99 -24.46
N SER A 249 -16.35 2.93 -24.17
CA SER A 249 -17.01 4.00 -23.40
C SER A 249 -16.60 3.96 -21.92
N PRO A 250 -16.03 5.02 -21.35
CA PRO A 250 -15.76 5.10 -19.92
C PRO A 250 -17.01 4.92 -19.06
N VAL A 251 -18.15 5.46 -19.49
CA VAL A 251 -19.42 5.31 -18.74
C VAL A 251 -19.84 3.85 -18.68
N LYS A 252 -19.73 3.11 -19.79
CA LYS A 252 -20.01 1.67 -19.83
C LYS A 252 -19.05 0.92 -18.90
N PHE A 253 -17.76 1.26 -18.97
CA PHE A 253 -16.72 0.66 -18.12
C PHE A 253 -17.00 0.89 -16.62
N PHE A 254 -17.25 2.14 -16.20
CA PHE A 254 -17.51 2.45 -14.79
C PHE A 254 -18.82 1.80 -14.27
N LYS A 255 -19.83 1.60 -15.11
CA LYS A 255 -21.01 0.81 -14.74
C LYS A 255 -20.68 -0.68 -14.59
N ALA A 256 -19.91 -1.23 -15.51
CA ALA A 256 -19.52 -2.65 -15.49
C ALA A 256 -18.70 -3.02 -14.25
N MET A 257 -17.75 -2.15 -13.83
CA MET A 257 -16.84 -2.44 -12.73
C MET A 257 -17.47 -2.25 -11.34
N LEU A 258 -18.58 -1.53 -11.21
CA LEU A 258 -19.15 -1.12 -9.93
C LEU A 258 -19.34 -2.27 -8.92
N PRO A 259 -19.89 -3.46 -9.29
CA PRO A 259 -20.03 -4.57 -8.34
C PRO A 259 -18.68 -5.07 -7.78
N ALA A 260 -17.64 -5.12 -8.63
CA ALA A 260 -16.30 -5.50 -8.21
C ALA A 260 -15.68 -4.44 -7.28
N ALA A 261 -15.81 -3.16 -7.64
CA ALA A 261 -15.32 -2.04 -6.84
C ALA A 261 -15.96 -2.00 -5.44
N LEU A 262 -17.28 -2.21 -5.34
CA LEU A 262 -17.99 -2.27 -4.06
C LEU A 262 -17.57 -3.47 -3.22
N ASN A 263 -17.35 -4.64 -3.84
CA ASN A 263 -16.82 -5.80 -3.13
C ASN A 263 -15.40 -5.54 -2.60
N ALA A 264 -14.53 -4.95 -3.43
CA ALA A 264 -13.18 -4.58 -3.04
C ALA A 264 -13.17 -3.56 -1.89
N PHE A 265 -14.04 -2.55 -1.96
CA PHE A 265 -14.22 -1.56 -0.91
C PHE A 265 -14.62 -2.20 0.44
N GLY A 266 -15.57 -3.15 0.42
CA GLY A 266 -16.05 -3.80 1.64
C GLY A 266 -15.10 -4.84 2.22
N THR A 267 -14.27 -5.47 1.37
CA THR A 267 -13.39 -6.58 1.78
C THR A 267 -11.94 -6.17 2.00
N CYS A 268 -11.51 -5.00 1.50
CA CYS A 268 -10.10 -4.59 1.43
C CYS A 268 -9.21 -5.67 0.79
N SER A 269 -9.74 -6.42 -0.18
CA SER A 269 -9.01 -7.52 -0.81
C SER A 269 -9.22 -7.59 -2.32
N SER A 270 -8.20 -7.22 -3.08
CA SER A 270 -8.17 -7.41 -4.53
C SER A 270 -8.28 -8.88 -4.90
N SER A 271 -7.57 -9.75 -4.16
CA SER A 271 -7.58 -11.20 -4.39
C SER A 271 -8.98 -11.82 -4.23
N ALA A 272 -9.74 -11.40 -3.21
CA ALA A 272 -11.11 -11.88 -3.00
C ALA A 272 -12.08 -11.39 -4.10
N THR A 273 -11.71 -10.33 -4.82
CA THR A 273 -12.55 -9.71 -5.86
C THR A 273 -12.28 -10.27 -7.25
N ILE A 274 -11.18 -11.03 -7.46
CA ILE A 274 -10.80 -11.62 -8.76
C ILE A 274 -11.98 -12.27 -9.50
N PRO A 275 -12.81 -13.15 -8.90
CA PRO A 275 -13.89 -13.80 -9.63
C PRO A 275 -14.92 -12.82 -10.17
N ILE A 276 -15.27 -11.80 -9.40
CA ILE A 276 -16.26 -10.78 -9.78
C ILE A 276 -15.68 -9.91 -10.89
N SER A 277 -14.46 -9.43 -10.75
CA SER A 277 -13.77 -8.61 -11.76
C SER A 277 -13.69 -9.34 -13.09
N LYS A 278 -13.32 -10.63 -13.07
CA LYS A 278 -13.22 -11.47 -14.24
C LYS A 278 -14.58 -11.60 -14.95
N GLN A 279 -15.60 -12.00 -14.21
CA GLN A 279 -16.96 -12.15 -14.73
C GLN A 279 -17.47 -10.86 -15.38
N ARG A 280 -17.33 -9.71 -14.68
CA ARG A 280 -17.80 -8.42 -15.19
C ARG A 280 -17.08 -7.99 -16.47
N MET A 281 -15.77 -8.26 -16.60
CA MET A 281 -15.03 -7.92 -17.81
C MET A 281 -15.39 -8.83 -18.99
N GLU A 282 -15.67 -10.10 -18.75
CA GLU A 282 -16.11 -11.04 -19.78
C GLU A 282 -17.54 -10.72 -20.26
N ASP A 283 -18.48 -10.60 -19.34
CA ASP A 283 -19.91 -10.46 -19.64
C ASP A 283 -20.26 -9.06 -20.17
N GLU A 284 -19.73 -7.99 -19.59
CA GLU A 284 -20.14 -6.62 -19.88
C GLU A 284 -19.22 -5.90 -20.87
N MET A 285 -17.90 -6.19 -20.81
CA MET A 285 -16.93 -5.53 -21.66
C MET A 285 -16.44 -6.39 -22.83
N GLY A 286 -16.88 -7.67 -22.90
CA GLY A 286 -16.51 -8.60 -23.96
C GLY A 286 -15.01 -8.86 -24.04
N VAL A 287 -14.32 -8.86 -22.91
CA VAL A 287 -12.90 -9.21 -22.82
C VAL A 287 -12.77 -10.74 -22.85
N SER A 288 -11.84 -11.27 -23.63
CA SER A 288 -11.65 -12.72 -23.70
C SER A 288 -11.17 -13.31 -22.38
N ASN A 289 -11.63 -14.53 -22.06
CA ASN A 289 -11.19 -15.30 -20.89
C ASN A 289 -9.65 -15.43 -20.81
N LYS A 290 -8.97 -15.51 -21.97
CA LYS A 290 -7.51 -15.57 -22.05
C LYS A 290 -6.85 -14.33 -21.42
N ILE A 291 -7.41 -13.14 -21.66
CA ILE A 291 -6.90 -11.88 -21.12
C ILE A 291 -7.24 -11.79 -19.63
N THR A 292 -8.50 -12.01 -19.26
CA THR A 292 -8.98 -11.86 -17.88
C THR A 292 -8.32 -12.84 -16.92
N SER A 293 -8.07 -14.07 -17.36
CA SER A 293 -7.40 -15.11 -16.56
C SER A 293 -5.92 -14.82 -16.26
N ILE A 294 -5.29 -13.92 -17.03
CA ILE A 294 -3.90 -13.50 -16.83
C ILE A 294 -3.88 -12.13 -16.14
N ALA A 295 -4.56 -11.14 -16.72
CA ALA A 295 -4.40 -9.75 -16.31
C ALA A 295 -5.01 -9.46 -14.93
N ILE A 296 -6.18 -10.03 -14.58
CA ILE A 296 -6.83 -9.75 -13.30
C ILE A 296 -6.06 -10.35 -12.11
N PRO A 297 -5.66 -11.64 -12.11
CA PRO A 297 -4.82 -12.17 -11.03
C PRO A 297 -3.46 -11.47 -10.92
N LEU A 298 -2.84 -11.12 -12.05
CA LEU A 298 -1.59 -10.37 -12.06
C LEU A 298 -1.79 -8.96 -11.48
N GLY A 299 -2.84 -8.26 -11.89
CA GLY A 299 -3.19 -6.94 -11.36
C GLY A 299 -3.44 -6.96 -9.86
N ALA A 300 -4.18 -7.95 -9.36
CA ALA A 300 -4.45 -8.10 -7.93
C ALA A 300 -3.18 -8.21 -7.04
N THR A 301 -2.01 -8.44 -7.64
CA THR A 301 -0.71 -8.54 -6.95
C THR A 301 0.29 -7.48 -7.36
N VAL A 302 0.19 -6.90 -8.55
CA VAL A 302 1.17 -5.97 -9.11
C VAL A 302 0.61 -4.56 -9.27
N ASN A 303 -0.68 -4.44 -9.58
CA ASN A 303 -1.32 -3.16 -9.81
C ASN A 303 -1.81 -2.56 -8.48
N MET A 304 -0.92 -1.91 -7.77
CA MET A 304 -1.21 -1.26 -6.48
C MET A 304 -1.19 0.28 -6.61
N ASP A 305 -1.85 0.80 -7.64
CA ASP A 305 -1.82 2.22 -8.00
C ASP A 305 -2.34 3.11 -6.85
N ALA A 306 -3.52 2.79 -6.31
CA ALA A 306 -4.08 3.58 -5.22
C ALA A 306 -3.31 3.39 -3.90
N VAL A 307 -2.72 2.20 -3.67
CA VAL A 307 -1.77 2.02 -2.56
C VAL A 307 -0.54 2.92 -2.78
N SER A 308 -0.07 3.08 -4.01
CA SER A 308 1.05 3.97 -4.33
C SER A 308 0.69 5.45 -4.15
N ILE A 309 -0.55 5.86 -4.50
CA ILE A 309 -1.06 7.20 -4.14
C ILE A 309 -1.07 7.34 -2.63
N LEU A 310 -1.68 6.39 -1.90
CA LEU A 310 -1.80 6.40 -0.45
C LEU A 310 -0.44 6.59 0.24
N MET A 311 0.54 5.75 -0.10
CA MET A 311 1.86 5.80 0.51
C MET A 311 2.56 7.14 0.28
N SER A 312 2.63 7.58 -0.98
CA SER A 312 3.26 8.86 -1.33
C SER A 312 2.54 10.05 -0.70
N PHE A 313 1.22 10.02 -0.68
CA PHE A 313 0.36 11.05 -0.09
C PHE A 313 0.57 11.16 1.42
N MET A 314 0.58 10.02 2.11
CA MET A 314 0.77 10.00 3.56
C MET A 314 2.20 10.39 3.97
N ILE A 315 3.21 10.02 3.19
CA ILE A 315 4.58 10.50 3.42
C ILE A 315 4.65 12.02 3.36
N MET A 316 4.07 12.64 2.34
CA MET A 316 4.06 14.10 2.19
C MET A 316 3.23 14.77 3.28
N PHE A 317 2.06 14.22 3.63
CA PHE A 317 1.23 14.73 4.71
C PHE A 317 1.97 14.73 6.05
N PHE A 318 2.58 13.60 6.43
CA PHE A 318 3.32 13.51 7.69
C PHE A 318 4.61 14.33 7.68
N ALA A 319 5.31 14.41 6.54
CA ALA A 319 6.48 15.26 6.41
C ALA A 319 6.12 16.73 6.66
N ASN A 320 5.04 17.22 6.04
CA ASN A 320 4.55 18.58 6.27
C ASN A 320 4.13 18.80 7.73
N ALA A 321 3.42 17.85 8.32
CA ALA A 321 2.98 17.92 9.71
C ALA A 321 4.15 17.89 10.73
N CYS A 322 5.23 17.19 10.40
CA CYS A 322 6.46 17.15 11.21
C CYS A 322 7.44 18.28 10.88
N GLY A 323 7.12 19.18 9.95
CA GLY A 323 8.03 20.24 9.50
C GLY A 323 9.27 19.74 8.74
N ILE A 324 9.21 18.51 8.19
CA ILE A 324 10.29 17.89 7.43
C ILE A 324 10.15 18.30 5.95
N ASN A 325 11.17 18.98 5.43
CA ASN A 325 11.19 19.38 4.03
C ASN A 325 11.65 18.22 3.14
N VAL A 326 10.74 17.63 2.37
CA VAL A 326 11.06 16.60 1.39
C VAL A 326 11.59 17.24 0.11
N SER A 327 12.89 17.11 -0.14
CA SER A 327 13.53 17.62 -1.35
C SER A 327 13.03 16.92 -2.60
N ILE A 328 13.18 17.56 -3.78
CA ILE A 328 12.82 16.94 -5.07
C ILE A 328 13.57 15.63 -5.26
N SER A 329 14.82 15.55 -4.84
CA SER A 329 15.63 14.34 -4.89
C SER A 329 15.05 13.21 -4.06
N MET A 330 14.60 13.52 -2.84
CA MET A 330 13.94 12.56 -1.98
C MET A 330 12.60 12.12 -2.57
N MET A 331 11.84 13.02 -3.19
CA MET A 331 10.60 12.66 -3.91
C MET A 331 10.87 11.67 -5.03
N ILE A 332 11.95 11.82 -5.79
CA ILE A 332 12.34 10.86 -6.85
C ILE A 332 12.68 9.50 -6.23
N ILE A 333 13.44 9.47 -5.14
CA ILE A 333 13.78 8.23 -4.42
C ILE A 333 12.51 7.55 -3.90
N ILE A 334 11.60 8.30 -3.27
CA ILE A 334 10.32 7.79 -2.78
C ILE A 334 9.47 7.24 -3.93
N LEU A 335 9.40 7.94 -5.06
CA LEU A 335 8.67 7.47 -6.25
C LEU A 335 9.20 6.13 -6.73
N LEU A 336 10.51 6.01 -6.94
CA LEU A 336 11.14 4.78 -7.42
C LEU A 336 10.96 3.62 -6.42
N ALA A 337 11.19 3.89 -5.14
CA ALA A 337 10.99 2.91 -4.07
C ALA A 337 9.53 2.48 -3.98
N ASN A 338 8.59 3.41 -4.09
CA ASN A 338 7.16 3.13 -4.03
C ASN A 338 6.69 2.24 -5.19
N VAL A 339 7.16 2.49 -6.43
CA VAL A 339 6.89 1.61 -7.58
C VAL A 339 7.40 0.19 -7.33
N LEU A 340 8.58 0.04 -6.73
CA LEU A 340 9.12 -1.29 -6.40
C LEU A 340 8.33 -1.96 -5.27
N LEU A 341 8.00 -1.21 -4.22
CA LEU A 341 7.23 -1.70 -3.08
C LEU A 341 5.80 -2.08 -3.47
N SER A 342 5.20 -1.36 -4.41
CA SER A 342 3.85 -1.66 -4.89
C SER A 342 3.75 -3.04 -5.53
N VAL A 343 4.77 -3.44 -6.31
CA VAL A 343 4.85 -4.78 -6.93
C VAL A 343 4.94 -5.90 -5.87
N GLY A 344 5.50 -5.61 -4.70
CA GLY A 344 5.61 -6.55 -3.58
C GLY A 344 4.46 -6.46 -2.56
N THR A 345 3.55 -5.50 -2.71
CA THR A 345 2.47 -5.30 -1.74
C THR A 345 1.35 -6.33 -1.98
N PRO A 346 1.01 -7.17 -0.98
CA PRO A 346 -0.02 -8.20 -1.18
C PRO A 346 -1.43 -7.60 -1.21
N GLY A 347 -2.30 -8.11 -2.09
CA GLY A 347 -3.71 -7.69 -2.23
C GLY A 347 -4.64 -8.23 -1.14
N ILE A 348 -4.25 -8.08 0.13
CA ILE A 348 -4.98 -8.49 1.33
C ILE A 348 -5.09 -7.31 2.31
N PRO A 349 -6.08 -7.31 3.24
CA PRO A 349 -6.23 -6.23 4.21
C PRO A 349 -4.94 -5.96 4.99
N GLY A 350 -4.54 -4.68 5.08
CA GLY A 350 -3.34 -4.25 5.79
C GLY A 350 -2.02 -4.50 5.05
N GLY A 351 -2.04 -5.00 3.82
CA GLY A 351 -0.83 -5.27 3.03
C GLY A 351 0.07 -4.05 2.84
N ALA A 352 -0.50 -2.86 2.79
CA ALA A 352 0.23 -1.61 2.61
C ALA A 352 1.01 -1.13 3.84
N ILE A 353 0.74 -1.66 5.05
CA ILE A 353 1.35 -1.18 6.30
C ILE A 353 2.88 -1.33 6.27
N ALA A 354 3.38 -2.49 5.85
CA ALA A 354 4.81 -2.75 5.78
C ALA A 354 5.50 -1.85 4.74
N SER A 355 4.87 -1.64 3.59
CA SER A 355 5.41 -0.78 2.53
C SER A 355 5.41 0.69 2.94
N PHE A 356 4.36 1.15 3.66
CA PHE A 356 4.34 2.50 4.22
C PHE A 356 5.45 2.70 5.26
N ALA A 357 5.64 1.75 6.18
CA ALA A 357 6.70 1.83 7.18
C ALA A 357 8.09 1.90 6.54
N ALA A 358 8.31 1.14 5.46
CA ALA A 358 9.53 1.19 4.67
C ALA A 358 9.79 2.59 4.12
N LEU A 359 8.78 3.18 3.45
CA LEU A 359 8.90 4.53 2.89
C LEU A 359 9.02 5.61 3.96
N ALA A 360 8.29 5.49 5.07
CA ALA A 360 8.37 6.43 6.19
C ALA A 360 9.79 6.47 6.79
N THR A 361 10.41 5.31 6.98
CA THR A 361 11.79 5.21 7.43
C THR A 361 12.76 5.85 6.43
N MET A 362 12.57 5.59 5.12
CA MET A 362 13.39 6.19 4.06
C MET A 362 13.24 7.72 3.99
N ALA A 363 12.04 8.23 4.24
CA ALA A 363 11.76 9.67 4.28
C ALA A 363 12.22 10.35 5.58
N GLY A 364 12.78 9.61 6.54
CA GLY A 364 13.22 10.13 7.84
C GLY A 364 12.06 10.55 8.74
N LEU A 365 10.87 9.97 8.56
CA LEU A 365 9.73 10.28 9.42
C LEU A 365 9.87 9.64 10.80
N PRO A 366 9.41 10.32 11.87
CA PRO A 366 9.42 9.77 13.23
C PRO A 366 8.60 8.48 13.33
N ALA A 367 9.04 7.53 14.14
CA ALA A 367 8.34 6.25 14.33
C ALA A 367 6.87 6.42 14.79
N GLY A 368 6.56 7.50 15.50
CA GLY A 368 5.21 7.83 15.96
C GLY A 368 4.16 7.99 14.85
N VAL A 369 4.58 8.36 13.60
CA VAL A 369 3.64 8.47 12.47
C VAL A 369 2.96 7.15 12.14
N MET A 370 3.61 6.03 12.44
CA MET A 370 3.04 4.70 12.22
C MET A 370 1.79 4.45 13.04
N GLY A 371 1.76 4.90 14.31
CA GLY A 371 0.57 4.77 15.15
C GLY A 371 -0.63 5.52 14.58
N VAL A 372 -0.41 6.75 14.12
CA VAL A 372 -1.43 7.57 13.46
C VAL A 372 -1.89 6.91 12.16
N TYR A 373 -0.96 6.49 11.30
CA TYR A 373 -1.30 5.83 10.03
C TYR A 373 -2.13 4.57 10.24
N ILE A 374 -1.72 3.68 11.15
CA ILE A 374 -2.43 2.42 11.41
C ILE A 374 -3.84 2.66 11.92
N SER A 375 -4.06 3.73 12.72
CA SER A 375 -5.38 4.04 13.26
C SER A 375 -6.42 4.37 12.17
N ILE A 376 -5.99 4.90 11.03
CA ILE A 376 -6.86 5.24 9.89
C ILE A 376 -6.65 4.31 8.68
N ASN A 377 -5.69 3.39 8.74
CA ASN A 377 -5.30 2.56 7.60
C ASN A 377 -6.48 1.81 6.98
N THR A 378 -7.39 1.26 7.78
CA THR A 378 -8.55 0.53 7.23
C THR A 378 -9.41 1.41 6.34
N LEU A 379 -9.64 2.67 6.74
CA LEU A 379 -10.39 3.64 5.92
C LEU A 379 -9.66 3.91 4.60
N CYS A 380 -8.35 4.11 4.68
CA CYS A 380 -7.51 4.33 3.49
C CYS A 380 -7.51 3.10 2.58
N ASP A 381 -7.39 1.91 3.15
CA ASP A 381 -7.30 0.62 2.43
C ASP A 381 -8.59 0.27 1.69
N MET A 382 -9.76 0.60 2.25
CA MET A 382 -11.06 0.44 1.57
C MET A 382 -11.08 1.18 0.23
N GLY A 383 -10.71 2.46 0.22
CA GLY A 383 -10.64 3.28 -1.00
C GLY A 383 -9.55 2.82 -1.95
N ALA A 384 -8.36 2.53 -1.42
CA ALA A 384 -7.23 2.08 -2.21
C ALA A 384 -7.53 0.76 -2.93
N THR A 385 -8.06 -0.23 -2.23
CA THR A 385 -8.40 -1.54 -2.82
C THR A 385 -9.47 -1.41 -3.89
N CYS A 386 -10.48 -0.55 -3.64
CA CYS A 386 -11.51 -0.24 -4.63
C CYS A 386 -10.89 0.24 -5.95
N VAL A 387 -9.98 1.21 -5.88
CA VAL A 387 -9.38 1.84 -7.06
C VAL A 387 -8.34 0.92 -7.73
N ASN A 388 -7.59 0.12 -6.96
CA ASN A 388 -6.70 -0.90 -7.54
C ASN A 388 -7.48 -1.89 -8.41
N VAL A 389 -8.61 -2.41 -7.92
CA VAL A 389 -9.46 -3.33 -8.69
C VAL A 389 -10.02 -2.67 -9.96
N ILE A 390 -10.36 -1.37 -9.92
CA ILE A 390 -10.75 -0.62 -11.12
C ILE A 390 -9.60 -0.61 -12.14
N GLY A 391 -8.36 -0.42 -11.68
CA GLY A 391 -7.16 -0.45 -12.52
C GLY A 391 -6.90 -1.80 -13.15
N ASP A 392 -7.09 -2.91 -12.41
CA ASP A 392 -6.99 -4.28 -12.94
C ASP A 392 -7.93 -4.49 -14.13
N MET A 393 -9.17 -4.00 -13.97
CA MET A 393 -10.21 -4.12 -14.99
C MET A 393 -9.93 -3.18 -16.17
N ALA A 394 -9.41 -1.98 -15.95
CA ALA A 394 -9.00 -1.05 -17.01
C ALA A 394 -7.87 -1.64 -17.85
N GLY A 395 -6.89 -2.28 -17.21
CA GLY A 395 -5.82 -3.02 -17.88
C GLY A 395 -6.35 -4.10 -18.83
N CYS A 396 -7.40 -4.82 -18.45
CA CYS A 396 -8.03 -5.81 -19.31
C CYS A 396 -8.65 -5.19 -20.59
N VAL A 397 -9.30 -4.03 -20.46
CA VAL A 397 -9.89 -3.33 -21.61
C VAL A 397 -8.80 -2.80 -22.55
N VAL A 398 -7.73 -2.25 -22.02
CA VAL A 398 -6.57 -1.79 -22.79
C VAL A 398 -5.90 -2.96 -23.51
N LEU A 399 -5.69 -4.07 -22.83
CA LEU A 399 -5.09 -5.28 -23.43
C LEU A 399 -5.96 -5.92 -24.53
N LYS A 400 -7.28 -5.87 -24.37
CA LYS A 400 -8.21 -6.27 -25.42
C LYS A 400 -7.92 -5.51 -26.71
N ALA A 401 -7.86 -4.19 -26.66
CA ALA A 401 -7.64 -3.35 -27.84
C ALA A 401 -6.25 -3.60 -28.48
N VAL A 402 -5.19 -3.66 -27.65
CA VAL A 402 -3.82 -3.87 -28.14
C VAL A 402 -3.64 -5.26 -28.74
N SER A 403 -4.27 -6.29 -28.16
CA SER A 403 -4.17 -7.67 -28.67
C SER A 403 -4.91 -7.86 -30.01
N TYR A 404 -6.04 -7.19 -30.20
CA TYR A 404 -6.78 -7.25 -31.47
C TYR A 404 -6.09 -6.50 -32.60
N THR A 405 -5.42 -5.38 -32.30
CA THR A 405 -4.67 -4.60 -33.31
C THR A 405 -3.49 -5.37 -33.92
N HIS A 406 -2.92 -6.32 -33.19
CA HIS A 406 -1.81 -7.17 -33.68
C HIS A 406 -2.26 -8.46 -34.38
N LEU A 407 -3.56 -8.80 -34.36
CA LEU A 407 -4.11 -9.94 -35.09
C LEU A 407 -4.65 -9.54 -36.49
N THR A 408 -4.74 -8.24 -36.75
CA THR A 408 -5.22 -7.66 -38.01
C THR A 408 -4.10 -7.02 -38.85
N LEU A 409 -2.86 -7.11 -38.43
CA LEU A 409 -1.64 -6.80 -39.20
C LEU A 409 -0.82 -8.07 -39.38
#